data_4d541aa513cacec3e248923a2b876241
#
_entry.id   4d541aa513cacec3e248923a2b876241
#
_cell.length_a   1.000
_cell.length_b   1.000
_cell.length_c   1.000
_cell.angle_alpha   90.00
_cell.angle_beta   90.00
_cell.angle_gamma   90.00
#
_symmetry.space_group_name_H-M   'P 1'
#
loop_
_entity.id
_entity.type
_entity.pdbx_description
1 polymer ?
#
loop_
_entity_poly.entity_id
_entity_poly.type
_entity_poly.pdbx_seq_one_letter_code
_entity_poly.pdbx_strand_id
1 'polypeptide(L)'
;MKRYYLAIDIGASSGRHILGHMEDGKMVLEEIYRFPNGMQKQDGEKVWDIEALFEAVLAGMKKCRELGKIPVSVGIDTWAVDFVLLDKDDQRIGNAVAYRDDRTKGMDEEVYRTVPEEELYASTGIQKQIFNSIYQLMAWKKKKPEQLEKAETLLMIPDYLNFLLSGVKAQEYTNATTTQLVNPETGDWNREMIQKLGYPEKIFQPIREPGTVIGHLKKEIREQVGFDCEIVLPATHDTGSAVVAVPSNEEHVLYISSGTWSLMGTELKEADCGTEAMQHNFTNEGGYNRKYRFLKNIMGLWMIQSVRHEVNDKYSFAEICAMAEEAKDFPSRVNANDECFLSPENMTEEVKDYCRRTGQKVPETMG
;
A
#
# COMPACT_ATOMS: atom_id res chain seq x y z
N MET A 1 -11.22 -25.04 -23.28
CA MET A 1 -11.86 -24.59 -22.01
C MET A 1 -11.23 -23.25 -21.65
N LYS A 2 -12.01 -22.21 -21.34
CA LYS A 2 -11.45 -20.90 -20.91
C LYS A 2 -10.70 -21.08 -19.61
N ARG A 3 -9.51 -20.48 -19.49
CA ARG A 3 -8.74 -20.38 -18.23
C ARG A 3 -9.04 -19.06 -17.59
N TYR A 4 -9.48 -19.08 -16.34
CA TYR A 4 -9.77 -17.87 -15.53
C TYR A 4 -8.64 -17.64 -14.52
N TYR A 5 -8.36 -16.39 -14.26
CA TYR A 5 -7.40 -15.91 -13.24
C TYR A 5 -8.14 -14.91 -12.35
N LEU A 6 -7.98 -15.05 -11.05
CA LEU A 6 -8.64 -14.15 -10.09
C LEU A 6 -7.64 -13.16 -9.52
N ALA A 7 -7.88 -11.87 -9.72
CA ALA A 7 -7.19 -10.78 -9.03
C ALA A 7 -8.10 -10.23 -7.94
N ILE A 8 -7.52 -10.03 -6.75
CA ILE A 8 -8.19 -9.42 -5.59
C ILE A 8 -7.39 -8.18 -5.21
N ASP A 9 -7.91 -7.01 -5.58
CA ASP A 9 -7.32 -5.70 -5.34
C ASP A 9 -8.03 -5.05 -4.16
N ILE A 10 -7.28 -4.80 -3.07
CA ILE A 10 -7.82 -4.26 -1.82
C ILE A 10 -7.15 -2.93 -1.51
N GLY A 11 -7.82 -1.83 -1.82
CA GLY A 11 -7.40 -0.51 -1.42
C GLY A 11 -7.87 -0.12 -0.01
N ALA A 12 -7.43 1.04 0.46
CA ALA A 12 -7.76 1.54 1.80
C ALA A 12 -9.26 1.86 2.02
N SER A 13 -10.07 1.95 0.96
CA SER A 13 -11.50 2.30 1.04
C SER A 13 -12.44 1.24 0.48
N SER A 14 -11.95 0.35 -0.36
CA SER A 14 -12.75 -0.73 -0.96
C SER A 14 -11.85 -1.82 -1.53
N GLY A 15 -12.40 -3.02 -1.69
CA GLY A 15 -11.75 -4.09 -2.42
C GLY A 15 -12.65 -4.65 -3.51
N ARG A 16 -12.06 -5.32 -4.48
CA ARG A 16 -12.75 -5.93 -5.63
C ARG A 16 -12.10 -7.22 -6.08
N HIS A 17 -12.91 -8.08 -6.63
CA HIS A 17 -12.50 -9.33 -7.26
C HIS A 17 -12.73 -9.22 -8.77
N ILE A 18 -11.69 -9.42 -9.53
CA ILE A 18 -11.71 -9.33 -10.99
C ILE A 18 -11.27 -10.66 -11.58
N LEU A 19 -12.16 -11.28 -12.37
CA LEU A 19 -11.80 -12.44 -13.20
C LEU A 19 -11.25 -11.98 -14.54
N GLY A 20 -10.02 -12.42 -14.84
CA GLY A 20 -9.39 -12.24 -16.14
C GLY A 20 -9.40 -13.54 -16.96
N HIS A 21 -9.59 -13.45 -18.27
CA HIS A 21 -9.38 -14.54 -19.21
C HIS A 21 -9.04 -14.00 -20.61
N MET A 22 -8.46 -14.85 -21.44
CA MET A 22 -8.21 -14.50 -22.84
C MET A 22 -9.39 -14.93 -23.71
N GLU A 23 -9.85 -14.03 -24.58
CA GLU A 23 -10.85 -14.26 -25.60
C GLU A 23 -10.43 -13.57 -26.90
N ASP A 24 -10.33 -14.30 -27.99
CA ASP A 24 -9.90 -13.81 -29.31
C ASP A 24 -8.59 -12.99 -29.29
N GLY A 25 -7.62 -13.43 -28.45
CA GLY A 25 -6.32 -12.79 -28.31
C GLY A 25 -6.34 -11.52 -27.44
N LYS A 26 -7.47 -11.18 -26.83
CA LYS A 26 -7.63 -10.02 -25.93
C LYS A 26 -7.88 -10.48 -24.50
N MET A 27 -7.38 -9.71 -23.55
CA MET A 27 -7.70 -9.90 -22.14
C MET A 27 -9.09 -9.31 -21.86
N VAL A 28 -9.97 -10.14 -21.31
CA VAL A 28 -11.31 -9.74 -20.83
C VAL A 28 -11.28 -9.75 -19.32
N LEU A 29 -11.72 -8.66 -18.72
CA LEU A 29 -11.79 -8.46 -17.27
C LEU A 29 -13.25 -8.31 -16.85
N GLU A 30 -13.63 -8.99 -15.78
CA GLU A 30 -14.99 -8.96 -15.23
C GLU A 30 -14.91 -8.75 -13.70
N GLU A 31 -15.43 -7.63 -13.21
CA GLU A 31 -15.62 -7.44 -11.78
C GLU A 31 -16.78 -8.31 -11.30
N ILE A 32 -16.52 -9.24 -10.41
CA ILE A 32 -17.52 -10.21 -9.92
C ILE A 32 -17.96 -9.97 -8.48
N TYR A 33 -17.17 -9.22 -7.71
CA TYR A 33 -17.49 -8.90 -6.33
C TYR A 33 -16.77 -7.62 -5.91
N ARG A 34 -17.44 -6.78 -5.12
CA ARG A 34 -16.90 -5.55 -4.52
C ARG A 34 -17.36 -5.46 -3.08
N PHE A 35 -16.49 -4.93 -2.22
CA PHE A 35 -16.76 -4.74 -0.81
C PHE A 35 -16.14 -3.43 -0.30
N PRO A 36 -16.72 -2.81 0.74
CA PRO A 36 -16.12 -1.66 1.41
C PRO A 36 -14.93 -2.11 2.27
N ASN A 37 -13.97 -1.22 2.43
CA ASN A 37 -12.87 -1.34 3.39
C ASN A 37 -12.73 -0.01 4.13
N GLY A 38 -12.16 -0.04 5.32
CA GLY A 38 -11.92 1.17 6.09
C GLY A 38 -11.32 0.87 7.45
N MET A 39 -10.69 1.88 8.01
CA MET A 39 -10.12 1.80 9.35
C MET A 39 -11.21 1.90 10.41
N GLN A 40 -11.03 1.15 11.49
CA GLN A 40 -11.89 1.20 12.68
C GLN A 40 -11.08 1.66 13.88
N LYS A 41 -11.76 2.13 14.94
CA LYS A 41 -11.11 2.38 16.23
C LYS A 41 -11.36 1.18 17.14
N GLN A 42 -10.27 0.57 17.62
CA GLN A 42 -10.31 -0.53 18.56
C GLN A 42 -9.19 -0.34 19.59
N ASP A 43 -9.53 -0.40 20.88
CA ASP A 43 -8.59 -0.26 22.00
C ASP A 43 -7.71 1.02 21.93
N GLY A 44 -8.25 2.09 21.35
CA GLY A 44 -7.55 3.37 21.18
C GLY A 44 -6.66 3.44 19.95
N GLU A 45 -6.53 2.37 19.18
CA GLU A 45 -5.76 2.29 17.93
C GLU A 45 -6.70 2.41 16.70
N LYS A 46 -6.18 2.94 15.59
CA LYS A 46 -6.82 2.83 14.27
C LYS A 46 -6.36 1.51 13.65
N VAL A 47 -7.28 0.62 13.33
CA VAL A 47 -6.98 -0.75 12.91
C VAL A 47 -7.70 -1.13 11.63
N TRP A 48 -7.17 -2.14 10.93
CA TRP A 48 -7.87 -2.86 9.87
C TRP A 48 -8.59 -4.07 10.44
N ASP A 49 -9.83 -4.28 10.04
CA ASP A 49 -10.60 -5.49 10.36
C ASP A 49 -10.18 -6.62 9.42
N ILE A 50 -9.14 -7.34 9.82
CA ILE A 50 -8.57 -8.42 8.99
C ILE A 50 -9.53 -9.59 8.83
N GLU A 51 -10.34 -9.86 9.85
CA GLU A 51 -11.36 -10.90 9.81
C GLU A 51 -12.39 -10.59 8.73
N ALA A 52 -12.94 -9.37 8.73
CA ALA A 52 -13.89 -8.93 7.71
C ALA A 52 -13.25 -8.88 6.31
N LEU A 53 -11.99 -8.47 6.20
CA LEU A 53 -11.25 -8.50 4.92
C LEU A 53 -11.12 -9.93 4.39
N PHE A 54 -10.75 -10.88 5.25
CA PHE A 54 -10.59 -12.26 4.85
C PHE A 54 -11.93 -12.92 4.49
N GLU A 55 -12.99 -12.63 5.23
CA GLU A 55 -14.36 -13.04 4.86
C GLU A 55 -14.78 -12.51 3.48
N ALA A 56 -14.46 -11.26 3.18
CA ALA A 56 -14.73 -10.67 1.87
C ALA A 56 -13.91 -11.34 0.74
N VAL A 57 -12.64 -11.68 1.00
CA VAL A 57 -11.82 -12.49 0.08
C VAL A 57 -12.51 -13.81 -0.24
N LEU A 58 -12.95 -14.54 0.78
CA LEU A 58 -13.64 -15.82 0.60
C LEU A 58 -15.00 -15.68 -0.08
N ALA A 59 -15.74 -14.60 0.20
CA ALA A 59 -17.04 -14.34 -0.43
C ALA A 59 -16.89 -14.14 -1.95
N GLY A 60 -15.90 -13.35 -2.39
CA GLY A 60 -15.62 -13.17 -3.81
C GLY A 60 -15.11 -14.46 -4.49
N MET A 61 -14.33 -15.28 -3.79
CA MET A 61 -13.92 -16.60 -4.30
C MET A 61 -15.13 -17.53 -4.48
N LYS A 62 -16.06 -17.57 -3.50
CA LYS A 62 -17.32 -18.33 -3.65
C LYS A 62 -18.12 -17.89 -4.87
N LYS A 63 -18.07 -16.58 -5.19
CA LYS A 63 -18.75 -16.03 -6.38
C LYS A 63 -18.22 -16.65 -7.68
N CYS A 64 -16.92 -16.95 -7.77
CA CYS A 64 -16.36 -17.68 -8.94
C CYS A 64 -17.07 -19.00 -9.15
N ARG A 65 -17.31 -19.77 -8.06
CA ARG A 65 -18.03 -21.04 -8.13
C ARG A 65 -19.48 -20.87 -8.56
N GLU A 66 -20.19 -19.87 -8.00
CA GLU A 66 -21.57 -19.57 -8.37
C GLU A 66 -21.73 -19.24 -9.85
N LEU A 67 -20.74 -18.54 -10.43
CA LEU A 67 -20.68 -18.20 -11.85
C LEU A 67 -20.20 -19.35 -12.73
N GLY A 68 -19.75 -20.46 -12.16
CA GLY A 68 -19.14 -21.56 -12.92
C GLY A 68 -17.80 -21.20 -13.56
N LYS A 69 -17.11 -20.17 -13.06
CA LYS A 69 -15.84 -19.63 -13.58
C LYS A 69 -14.72 -19.87 -12.58
N ILE A 70 -14.29 -21.12 -12.48
CA ILE A 70 -13.26 -21.51 -11.51
C ILE A 70 -11.90 -20.99 -11.97
N PRO A 71 -11.21 -20.15 -11.15
CA PRO A 71 -9.88 -19.66 -11.50
C PRO A 71 -8.82 -20.74 -11.34
N VAL A 72 -7.80 -20.72 -12.20
CA VAL A 72 -6.61 -21.57 -12.07
C VAL A 72 -5.64 -21.03 -11.03
N SER A 73 -5.67 -19.71 -10.81
CA SER A 73 -4.87 -19.06 -9.78
C SER A 73 -5.58 -17.84 -9.20
N VAL A 74 -5.18 -17.48 -7.99
CA VAL A 74 -5.58 -16.24 -7.29
C VAL A 74 -4.34 -15.45 -6.87
N GLY A 75 -4.39 -14.14 -7.04
CA GLY A 75 -3.40 -13.18 -6.52
C GLY A 75 -4.09 -12.06 -5.76
N ILE A 76 -3.46 -11.61 -4.67
CA ILE A 76 -3.95 -10.54 -3.81
C ILE A 76 -2.92 -9.42 -3.78
N ASP A 77 -3.34 -8.20 -4.06
CA ASP A 77 -2.59 -6.98 -3.76
C ASP A 77 -3.36 -6.08 -2.80
N THR A 78 -2.63 -5.28 -2.04
CA THR A 78 -3.21 -4.32 -1.09
C THR A 78 -2.36 -3.04 -1.04
N TRP A 79 -2.77 -2.10 -0.18
CA TRP A 79 -1.92 -0.99 0.21
C TRP A 79 -0.62 -1.48 0.88
N ALA A 80 0.36 -0.59 0.98
CA ALA A 80 1.69 -0.88 1.51
C ALA A 80 1.84 -0.60 3.02
N VAL A 81 3.03 -0.82 3.53
CA VAL A 81 3.60 -0.50 4.84
C VAL A 81 2.99 -1.16 6.06
N ASP A 82 1.74 -1.61 6.01
CA ASP A 82 1.08 -2.25 7.14
C ASP A 82 1.34 -3.76 7.20
N PHE A 83 1.45 -4.26 8.41
CA PHE A 83 1.81 -5.65 8.68
C PHE A 83 1.09 -6.19 9.91
N VAL A 84 1.14 -7.49 10.06
CA VAL A 84 0.81 -8.22 11.28
C VAL A 84 2.04 -8.93 11.83
N LEU A 85 2.04 -9.17 13.14
CA LEU A 85 3.01 -10.04 13.82
C LEU A 85 2.31 -11.33 14.23
N LEU A 86 2.99 -12.47 14.03
CA LEU A 86 2.52 -13.79 14.43
C LEU A 86 3.47 -14.37 15.48
N ASP A 87 2.90 -15.10 16.44
CA ASP A 87 3.64 -15.86 17.43
C ASP A 87 4.10 -17.23 16.89
N LYS A 88 4.68 -18.05 17.76
CA LYS A 88 5.15 -19.41 17.44
C LYS A 88 4.04 -20.40 17.03
N ASP A 89 2.80 -20.12 17.40
CA ASP A 89 1.61 -20.92 17.07
C ASP A 89 0.81 -20.30 15.91
N ASP A 90 1.44 -19.36 15.17
CA ASP A 90 0.86 -18.63 14.03
C ASP A 90 -0.37 -17.78 14.39
N GLN A 91 -0.51 -17.42 15.67
CA GLN A 91 -1.57 -16.55 16.11
C GLN A 91 -1.14 -15.09 16.01
N ARG A 92 -2.05 -14.23 15.56
CA ARG A 92 -1.79 -12.80 15.43
C ARG A 92 -1.56 -12.17 16.81
N ILE A 93 -0.48 -11.41 16.95
CA ILE A 93 -0.16 -10.63 18.14
C ILE A 93 -0.75 -9.24 18.01
N GLY A 94 -1.78 -8.96 18.79
CA GLY A 94 -2.45 -7.63 18.78
C GLY A 94 -3.22 -7.34 17.49
N ASN A 95 -3.51 -6.06 17.27
CA ASN A 95 -4.29 -5.59 16.14
C ASN A 95 -3.44 -5.40 14.87
N ALA A 96 -4.07 -5.48 13.71
CA ALA A 96 -3.49 -4.98 12.46
C ALA A 96 -3.63 -3.45 12.43
N VAL A 97 -2.68 -2.75 13.03
CA VAL A 97 -2.76 -1.30 13.21
C VAL A 97 -2.48 -0.59 11.90
N ALA A 98 -3.36 0.33 11.52
CA ALA A 98 -3.30 1.03 10.26
C ALA A 98 -2.21 2.12 10.23
N TYR A 99 -1.67 2.39 9.05
CA TYR A 99 -0.60 3.38 8.84
C TYR A 99 -1.00 4.83 9.23
N ARG A 100 -2.30 5.13 9.30
CA ARG A 100 -2.81 6.44 9.76
C ARG A 100 -3.02 6.52 11.27
N ASP A 101 -2.56 5.52 12.02
CA ASP A 101 -2.54 5.58 13.48
C ASP A 101 -1.44 6.51 13.99
N ASP A 102 -1.72 7.21 15.08
CA ASP A 102 -0.80 8.18 15.67
C ASP A 102 0.39 7.55 16.41
N ARG A 103 0.47 6.21 16.44
CA ARG A 103 1.54 5.49 17.18
C ARG A 103 2.95 5.80 16.69
N THR A 104 3.08 6.20 15.42
CA THR A 104 4.38 6.48 14.79
C THR A 104 4.88 7.90 14.99
N LYS A 105 4.09 8.80 15.58
CA LYS A 105 4.54 10.17 15.88
C LYS A 105 5.79 10.17 16.77
N GLY A 106 6.86 10.81 16.29
CA GLY A 106 8.18 10.89 16.95
C GLY A 106 9.02 9.60 16.87
N MET A 107 8.56 8.58 16.15
CA MET A 107 9.34 7.34 15.98
C MET A 107 10.46 7.48 14.96
N ASP A 108 10.36 8.41 14.04
CA ASP A 108 11.44 8.81 13.15
C ASP A 108 12.64 9.36 13.94
N GLU A 109 12.41 10.25 14.89
CA GLU A 109 13.46 10.75 15.77
C GLU A 109 14.15 9.63 16.57
N GLU A 110 13.36 8.64 17.04
CA GLU A 110 13.91 7.48 17.75
C GLU A 110 14.78 6.60 16.82
N VAL A 111 14.39 6.41 15.57
CA VAL A 111 15.19 5.70 14.55
C VAL A 111 16.48 6.49 14.25
N TYR A 112 16.36 7.80 14.06
CA TYR A 112 17.48 8.66 13.67
C TYR A 112 18.56 8.82 14.76
N ARG A 113 18.24 8.55 16.02
CA ARG A 113 19.25 8.45 17.10
C ARG A 113 20.23 7.29 16.87
N THR A 114 19.84 6.28 16.10
CA THR A 114 20.65 5.08 15.84
C THR A 114 21.16 5.04 14.40
N VAL A 115 20.31 5.40 13.44
CA VAL A 115 20.63 5.44 12.01
C VAL A 115 20.17 6.83 11.49
N PRO A 116 21.13 7.75 11.21
CA PRO A 116 20.80 9.07 10.66
C PRO A 116 19.94 8.98 9.38
N GLU A 117 19.10 9.98 9.15
CA GLU A 117 18.18 10.00 7.99
C GLU A 117 18.92 9.81 6.66
N GLU A 118 20.07 10.47 6.49
CA GLU A 118 20.88 10.37 5.28
C GLU A 118 21.43 8.94 5.07
N GLU A 119 21.90 8.29 6.16
CA GLU A 119 22.37 6.90 6.12
C GLU A 119 21.21 5.95 5.80
N LEU A 120 20.05 6.18 6.41
CA LEU A 120 18.85 5.39 6.17
C LEU A 120 18.39 5.48 4.71
N TYR A 121 18.33 6.70 4.15
CA TYR A 121 17.97 6.87 2.75
C TYR A 121 19.01 6.25 1.81
N ALA A 122 20.29 6.51 2.03
CA ALA A 122 21.37 5.96 1.20
C ALA A 122 21.37 4.42 1.17
N SER A 123 20.91 3.77 2.25
CA SER A 123 20.93 2.31 2.38
C SER A 123 19.60 1.63 1.98
N THR A 124 18.54 2.39 1.71
CA THR A 124 17.22 1.84 1.36
C THR A 124 16.58 2.49 0.14
N GLY A 125 16.92 3.73 -0.17
CA GLY A 125 16.34 4.53 -1.24
C GLY A 125 14.87 4.91 -1.02
N ILE A 126 14.32 4.64 0.16
CA ILE A 126 12.90 4.87 0.44
C ILE A 126 12.68 6.24 1.08
N GLN A 127 11.77 7.03 0.51
CA GLN A 127 11.40 8.35 1.02
C GLN A 127 10.93 8.29 2.48
N LYS A 128 11.16 9.37 3.21
CA LYS A 128 10.58 9.53 4.55
C LYS A 128 9.06 9.67 4.48
N GLN A 129 8.39 8.73 5.13
CA GLN A 129 6.97 8.83 5.50
C GLN A 129 6.86 8.31 6.93
N ILE A 130 6.31 9.10 7.84
CA ILE A 130 6.25 8.76 9.28
C ILE A 130 5.55 7.43 9.56
N PHE A 131 4.81 6.92 8.60
CA PHE A 131 4.07 5.68 8.69
C PHE A 131 4.80 4.46 8.08
N ASN A 132 6.02 4.60 7.55
CA ASN A 132 6.78 3.46 7.04
C ASN A 132 6.95 2.39 8.12
N SER A 133 7.01 1.13 7.70
CA SER A 133 7.03 -0.01 8.64
C SER A 133 8.18 0.04 9.63
N ILE A 134 9.33 0.63 9.26
CA ILE A 134 10.46 0.84 10.16
C ILE A 134 10.04 1.65 11.41
N TYR A 135 9.25 2.72 11.24
CA TYR A 135 8.75 3.52 12.37
C TYR A 135 7.62 2.83 13.13
N GLN A 136 6.81 2.05 12.42
CA GLN A 136 5.79 1.21 13.05
C GLN A 136 6.44 0.15 13.97
N LEU A 137 7.53 -0.51 13.54
CA LEU A 137 8.30 -1.44 14.35
C LEU A 137 8.97 -0.75 15.56
N MET A 138 9.46 0.49 15.37
CA MET A 138 9.97 1.28 16.48
C MET A 138 8.88 1.57 17.52
N ALA A 139 7.67 1.86 17.09
CA ALA A 139 6.54 2.02 18.00
C ALA A 139 6.23 0.73 18.77
N TRP A 140 6.26 -0.43 18.11
CA TRP A 140 6.16 -1.74 18.80
C TRP A 140 7.27 -1.92 19.82
N LYS A 141 8.51 -1.69 19.45
CA LYS A 141 9.68 -1.83 20.33
C LYS A 141 9.57 -0.93 21.58
N LYS A 142 9.08 0.29 21.42
CA LYS A 142 8.96 1.26 22.52
C LYS A 142 7.74 1.03 23.41
N LYS A 143 6.60 0.72 22.80
CA LYS A 143 5.30 0.69 23.52
C LYS A 143 4.88 -0.71 23.92
N LYS A 144 5.29 -1.76 23.19
CA LYS A 144 4.86 -3.14 23.37
C LYS A 144 6.06 -4.13 23.22
N PRO A 145 7.20 -3.92 23.91
CA PRO A 145 8.44 -4.70 23.69
C PRO A 145 8.24 -6.20 23.93
N GLU A 146 7.49 -6.58 24.98
CA GLU A 146 7.21 -7.99 25.30
C GLU A 146 6.40 -8.70 24.20
N GLN A 147 5.54 -7.98 23.49
CA GLN A 147 4.80 -8.52 22.36
C GLN A 147 5.70 -8.69 21.15
N LEU A 148 6.59 -7.72 20.89
CA LEU A 148 7.56 -7.80 19.80
C LEU A 148 8.54 -8.95 20.01
N GLU A 149 8.98 -9.23 21.25
CA GLU A 149 9.83 -10.37 21.58
C GLU A 149 9.16 -11.73 21.30
N LYS A 150 7.85 -11.82 21.50
CA LYS A 150 7.08 -13.05 21.23
C LYS A 150 6.85 -13.29 19.74
N ALA A 151 7.05 -12.26 18.90
CA ALA A 151 6.84 -12.39 17.47
C ALA A 151 7.89 -13.32 16.83
N GLU A 152 7.41 -14.24 16.00
CA GLU A 152 8.21 -15.17 15.20
C GLU A 152 8.11 -14.86 13.70
N THR A 153 7.10 -14.09 13.29
CA THR A 153 6.85 -13.78 11.88
C THR A 153 6.25 -12.39 11.75
N LEU A 154 6.75 -11.61 10.80
CA LEU A 154 6.12 -10.42 10.28
C LEU A 154 5.60 -10.74 8.88
N LEU A 155 4.34 -10.44 8.59
CA LEU A 155 3.77 -10.52 7.25
C LEU A 155 3.09 -9.19 6.92
N MET A 156 3.37 -8.66 5.72
CA MET A 156 2.61 -7.53 5.19
C MET A 156 1.16 -7.99 4.99
N ILE A 157 0.22 -7.05 4.93
CA ILE A 157 -1.22 -7.40 4.87
C ILE A 157 -1.53 -8.38 3.73
N PRO A 158 -1.09 -8.19 2.48
CA PRO A 158 -1.39 -9.13 1.40
C PRO A 158 -0.72 -10.50 1.62
N ASP A 159 0.49 -10.51 2.19
CA ASP A 159 1.20 -11.75 2.51
C ASP A 159 0.49 -12.53 3.62
N TYR A 160 -0.09 -11.82 4.60
CA TYR A 160 -0.90 -12.43 5.63
C TYR A 160 -2.20 -13.04 5.09
N LEU A 161 -2.90 -12.34 4.18
CA LEU A 161 -4.08 -12.88 3.52
C LEU A 161 -3.73 -14.12 2.67
N ASN A 162 -2.61 -14.10 1.97
CA ASN A 162 -2.08 -15.26 1.24
C ASN A 162 -1.72 -16.42 2.18
N PHE A 163 -1.13 -16.14 3.35
CA PHE A 163 -0.88 -17.15 4.39
C PHE A 163 -2.19 -17.75 4.91
N LEU A 164 -3.22 -16.94 5.15
CA LEU A 164 -4.54 -17.44 5.56
C LEU A 164 -5.17 -18.38 4.52
N LEU A 165 -4.93 -18.15 3.23
CA LEU A 165 -5.39 -19.03 2.14
C LEU A 165 -4.56 -20.30 2.01
N SER A 166 -3.22 -20.22 2.11
CA SER A 166 -2.28 -21.28 1.74
C SER A 166 -1.69 -22.04 2.94
N GLY A 167 -1.55 -21.37 4.08
CA GLY A 167 -0.71 -21.84 5.19
C GLY A 167 0.79 -21.62 4.97
N VAL A 168 1.20 -20.97 3.87
CA VAL A 168 2.60 -20.71 3.53
C VAL A 168 2.96 -19.26 3.88
N LYS A 169 3.98 -19.08 4.72
CA LYS A 169 4.53 -17.77 5.05
C LYS A 169 5.50 -17.36 3.96
N ALA A 170 5.23 -16.27 3.29
CA ALA A 170 6.08 -15.66 2.26
C ALA A 170 6.00 -14.13 2.40
N GLN A 171 7.03 -13.45 1.94
CA GLN A 171 7.12 -12.00 1.91
C GLN A 171 7.35 -11.59 0.46
N GLU A 172 6.47 -10.77 -0.10
CA GLU A 172 6.63 -10.36 -1.48
C GLU A 172 7.46 -9.07 -1.59
N TYR A 173 8.32 -9.02 -2.61
CA TYR A 173 9.36 -8.01 -2.81
C TYR A 173 8.81 -6.58 -2.91
N THR A 174 7.79 -6.34 -3.71
CA THR A 174 7.30 -4.97 -3.96
C THR A 174 6.72 -4.34 -2.70
N ASN A 175 6.08 -5.13 -1.85
CA ASN A 175 5.56 -4.66 -0.56
C ASN A 175 6.68 -4.61 0.50
N ALA A 176 7.58 -5.59 0.53
CA ALA A 176 8.72 -5.59 1.45
C ALA A 176 9.58 -4.33 1.33
N THR A 177 9.83 -3.84 0.11
CA THR A 177 10.64 -2.62 -0.09
C THR A 177 10.03 -1.38 0.54
N THR A 178 8.70 -1.30 0.66
CA THR A 178 8.02 -0.15 1.28
C THR A 178 8.26 -0.05 2.80
N THR A 179 8.79 -1.11 3.40
CA THR A 179 9.10 -1.12 4.84
C THR A 179 10.23 -0.18 5.24
N GLN A 180 11.06 0.26 4.28
CA GLN A 180 12.33 0.97 4.51
C GLN A 180 13.37 0.11 5.26
N LEU A 181 13.30 -1.23 5.07
CA LEU A 181 14.20 -2.22 5.70
C LEU A 181 14.83 -3.18 4.68
N VAL A 182 14.65 -2.95 3.38
CA VAL A 182 15.26 -3.74 2.30
C VAL A 182 16.46 -2.98 1.74
N ASN A 183 17.56 -3.70 1.53
CA ASN A 183 18.73 -3.15 0.84
C ASN A 183 18.50 -3.22 -0.68
N PRO A 184 18.54 -2.11 -1.41
CA PRO A 184 18.26 -2.08 -2.83
C PRO A 184 19.28 -2.86 -3.67
N GLU A 185 20.56 -2.92 -3.28
CA GLU A 185 21.60 -3.64 -4.03
C GLU A 185 21.37 -5.16 -4.02
N THR A 186 20.97 -5.70 -2.86
CA THR A 186 20.75 -7.15 -2.71
C THR A 186 19.31 -7.56 -2.98
N GLY A 187 18.35 -6.63 -2.83
CA GLY A 187 16.93 -6.90 -2.86
C GLY A 187 16.45 -7.81 -1.72
N ASP A 188 17.19 -7.89 -0.64
CA ASP A 188 16.85 -8.64 0.57
C ASP A 188 16.87 -7.70 1.78
N TRP A 189 16.42 -8.21 2.92
CA TRP A 189 16.40 -7.46 4.17
C TRP A 189 17.77 -6.90 4.52
N ASN A 190 17.82 -5.62 4.90
CA ASN A 190 19.03 -4.97 5.42
C ASN A 190 19.28 -5.45 6.86
N ARG A 191 19.92 -6.62 7.00
CA ARG A 191 20.16 -7.28 8.28
C ARG A 191 20.98 -6.42 9.25
N GLU A 192 21.97 -5.68 8.73
CA GLU A 192 22.77 -4.78 9.54
C GLU A 192 21.93 -3.68 10.17
N MET A 193 21.05 -3.05 9.40
CA MET A 193 20.14 -2.02 9.89
C MET A 193 19.12 -2.57 10.89
N ILE A 194 18.53 -3.73 10.58
CA ILE A 194 17.58 -4.42 11.47
C ILE A 194 18.25 -4.69 12.83
N GLN A 195 19.49 -5.15 12.82
CA GLN A 195 20.28 -5.41 14.03
C GLN A 195 20.64 -4.12 14.77
N LYS A 196 21.11 -3.07 14.07
CA LYS A 196 21.39 -1.75 14.67
C LYS A 196 20.17 -1.18 15.38
N LEU A 197 18.99 -1.30 14.76
CA LEU A 197 17.72 -0.84 15.33
C LEU A 197 17.20 -1.76 16.44
N GLY A 198 17.80 -2.95 16.62
CA GLY A 198 17.41 -3.95 17.62
C GLY A 198 16.04 -4.53 17.36
N TYR A 199 15.68 -4.73 16.10
CA TYR A 199 14.49 -5.48 15.72
C TYR A 199 14.81 -6.99 15.70
N PRO A 200 13.86 -7.88 16.07
CA PRO A 200 14.10 -9.32 16.06
C PRO A 200 14.30 -9.84 14.63
N GLU A 201 15.50 -10.29 14.29
CA GLU A 201 15.80 -10.76 12.93
C GLU A 201 14.90 -11.95 12.49
N LYS A 202 14.50 -12.78 13.45
CA LYS A 202 13.66 -13.97 13.21
C LYS A 202 12.30 -13.69 12.56
N ILE A 203 11.76 -12.48 12.71
CA ILE A 203 10.43 -12.15 12.18
C ILE A 203 10.43 -11.92 10.66
N PHE A 204 11.59 -11.62 10.07
CA PHE A 204 11.73 -11.28 8.65
C PHE A 204 11.84 -12.53 7.79
N GLN A 205 10.76 -12.85 7.07
CA GLN A 205 10.68 -14.02 6.20
C GLN A 205 11.48 -13.80 4.90
N PRO A 206 11.91 -14.89 4.21
CA PRO A 206 12.57 -14.78 2.91
C PRO A 206 11.71 -14.04 1.91
N ILE A 207 12.30 -13.05 1.23
CA ILE A 207 11.63 -12.26 0.18
C ILE A 207 11.45 -13.10 -1.08
N ARG A 208 10.28 -13.03 -1.70
CA ARG A 208 9.90 -13.71 -2.94
C ARG A 208 9.60 -12.70 -4.02
N GLU A 209 9.93 -13.08 -5.26
CA GLU A 209 9.64 -12.25 -6.42
C GLU A 209 8.15 -12.27 -6.78
N PRO A 210 7.63 -11.19 -7.38
CA PRO A 210 6.32 -11.20 -8.05
C PRO A 210 6.25 -12.33 -9.09
N GLY A 211 5.11 -13.01 -9.16
CA GLY A 211 4.90 -14.18 -10.02
C GLY A 211 5.22 -15.52 -9.35
N THR A 212 5.70 -15.53 -8.11
CA THR A 212 5.97 -16.76 -7.37
C THR A 212 4.68 -17.48 -6.99
N VAL A 213 4.57 -18.76 -7.36
CA VAL A 213 3.52 -19.66 -6.86
C VAL A 213 3.95 -20.14 -5.47
N ILE A 214 3.15 -19.87 -4.45
CA ILE A 214 3.44 -20.27 -3.05
C ILE A 214 2.71 -21.53 -2.61
N GLY A 215 1.86 -22.10 -3.47
CA GLY A 215 1.13 -23.34 -3.21
C GLY A 215 -0.31 -23.28 -3.66
N HIS A 216 -1.13 -24.09 -3.01
CA HIS A 216 -2.56 -24.21 -3.25
C HIS A 216 -3.36 -23.78 -2.03
N LEU A 217 -4.66 -23.64 -2.20
CA LEU A 217 -5.57 -23.42 -1.08
C LEU A 217 -5.44 -24.54 -0.04
N LYS A 218 -5.38 -24.21 1.25
CA LYS A 218 -5.43 -25.21 2.29
C LYS A 218 -6.82 -25.89 2.33
N LYS A 219 -6.87 -27.09 2.89
CA LYS A 219 -8.05 -27.97 2.84
C LYS A 219 -9.34 -27.27 3.25
N GLU A 220 -9.29 -26.57 4.38
CA GLU A 220 -10.46 -25.88 4.97
C GLU A 220 -10.99 -24.80 4.04
N ILE A 221 -10.11 -24.10 3.36
CA ILE A 221 -10.47 -23.05 2.38
C ILE A 221 -11.08 -23.70 1.12
N ARG A 222 -10.48 -24.78 0.59
CA ARG A 222 -11.05 -25.53 -0.56
C ARG A 222 -12.46 -26.01 -0.28
N GLU A 223 -12.69 -26.55 0.91
CA GLU A 223 -14.03 -27.01 1.34
C GLU A 223 -15.02 -25.85 1.41
N GLN A 224 -14.57 -24.68 1.89
CA GLN A 224 -15.39 -23.49 2.07
C GLN A 224 -15.74 -22.82 0.74
N VAL A 225 -14.78 -22.66 -0.18
CA VAL A 225 -15.01 -22.01 -1.49
C VAL A 225 -15.51 -22.98 -2.55
N GLY A 226 -15.20 -24.29 -2.38
CA GLY A 226 -15.68 -25.39 -3.19
C GLY A 226 -14.86 -25.65 -4.47
N PHE A 227 -13.61 -25.19 -4.51
CA PHE A 227 -12.62 -25.49 -5.56
C PHE A 227 -11.19 -25.38 -5.01
N ASP A 228 -10.22 -25.80 -5.83
CA ASP A 228 -8.79 -25.55 -5.59
C ASP A 228 -8.21 -24.67 -6.68
N CYS A 229 -7.20 -23.87 -6.34
CA CYS A 229 -6.41 -23.09 -7.29
C CYS A 229 -5.02 -22.78 -6.71
N GLU A 230 -4.09 -22.41 -7.59
CA GLU A 230 -2.78 -21.93 -7.18
C GLU A 230 -2.88 -20.54 -6.53
N ILE A 231 -2.03 -20.28 -5.53
CA ILE A 231 -1.86 -18.95 -4.94
C ILE A 231 -0.56 -18.37 -5.49
N VAL A 232 -0.70 -17.27 -6.21
CA VAL A 232 0.40 -16.57 -6.88
C VAL A 232 0.58 -15.21 -6.20
N LEU A 233 1.80 -14.86 -5.83
CA LEU A 233 2.13 -13.52 -5.38
C LEU A 233 2.17 -12.59 -6.61
N PRO A 234 1.26 -11.65 -6.82
CA PRO A 234 1.46 -10.58 -7.80
C PRO A 234 2.53 -9.61 -7.28
N ALA A 235 2.71 -8.45 -7.89
CA ALA A 235 3.28 -7.32 -7.19
C ALA A 235 2.27 -6.92 -6.09
N THR A 236 2.50 -7.35 -4.84
CA THR A 236 1.46 -7.28 -3.79
C THR A 236 1.22 -5.87 -3.25
N HIS A 237 2.08 -4.91 -3.57
CA HIS A 237 1.77 -3.49 -3.43
C HIS A 237 0.90 -3.04 -4.60
N ASP A 238 -0.32 -2.53 -4.34
CA ASP A 238 -1.32 -2.13 -5.34
C ASP A 238 -0.74 -1.22 -6.44
N THR A 239 0.09 -0.25 -6.06
CA THR A 239 0.81 0.60 -7.01
C THR A 239 1.84 -0.19 -7.83
N GLY A 240 2.45 -1.22 -7.25
CA GLY A 240 3.34 -2.13 -7.98
C GLY A 240 2.60 -2.87 -9.09
N SER A 241 1.44 -3.42 -8.78
CA SER A 241 0.54 -4.05 -9.75
C SER A 241 0.05 -3.07 -10.82
N ALA A 242 -0.31 -1.83 -10.42
CA ALA A 242 -0.73 -0.80 -11.36
C ALA A 242 0.37 -0.43 -12.37
N VAL A 243 1.64 -0.35 -11.93
CA VAL A 243 2.77 -0.04 -12.82
C VAL A 243 3.04 -1.18 -13.81
N VAL A 244 2.94 -2.44 -13.37
CA VAL A 244 3.03 -3.60 -14.29
C VAL A 244 1.96 -3.56 -15.38
N ALA A 245 0.80 -2.99 -15.10
CA ALA A 245 -0.32 -2.87 -16.03
C ALA A 245 -0.21 -1.70 -17.01
N VAL A 246 0.80 -0.82 -16.90
CA VAL A 246 1.00 0.29 -17.83
C VAL A 246 1.21 -0.24 -19.25
N PRO A 247 0.39 0.18 -20.23
CA PRO A 247 0.41 -0.41 -21.57
C PRO A 247 1.52 0.20 -22.43
N SER A 248 2.77 0.14 -21.98
CA SER A 248 3.94 0.61 -22.71
C SER A 248 5.11 -0.34 -22.49
N ASN A 249 5.89 -0.54 -23.57
CA ASN A 249 7.15 -1.27 -23.55
C ASN A 249 8.36 -0.34 -23.73
N GLU A 250 8.14 0.99 -23.67
CA GLU A 250 9.21 1.98 -23.77
C GLU A 250 10.06 1.99 -22.50
N GLU A 251 11.36 2.22 -22.64
CA GLU A 251 12.31 2.18 -21.51
C GLU A 251 12.14 3.39 -20.56
N HIS A 252 11.64 4.51 -21.06
CA HIS A 252 11.50 5.77 -20.33
C HIS A 252 10.04 6.24 -20.29
N VAL A 253 9.20 5.48 -19.61
CA VAL A 253 7.79 5.82 -19.40
C VAL A 253 7.63 6.61 -18.13
N LEU A 254 7.04 7.79 -18.21
CA LEU A 254 6.52 8.49 -17.05
C LEU A 254 5.08 8.05 -16.83
N TYR A 255 4.79 7.51 -15.66
CA TYR A 255 3.44 7.11 -15.27
C TYR A 255 2.90 7.96 -14.11
N ILE A 256 1.58 8.02 -14.01
CA ILE A 256 0.87 8.56 -12.84
C ILE A 256 -0.15 7.50 -12.40
N SER A 257 0.07 6.88 -11.26
CA SER A 257 -0.93 6.06 -10.58
C SER A 257 -1.76 6.99 -9.70
N SER A 258 -3.00 7.28 -10.11
CA SER A 258 -3.85 8.28 -9.47
C SER A 258 -4.98 7.63 -8.67
N GLY A 259 -4.91 7.76 -7.36
CA GLY A 259 -5.92 7.35 -6.39
C GLY A 259 -6.06 8.41 -5.30
N THR A 260 -6.29 8.00 -4.06
CA THR A 260 -6.24 8.89 -2.88
C THR A 260 -4.91 9.63 -2.82
N TRP A 261 -3.81 8.92 -3.05
CA TRP A 261 -2.50 9.45 -3.41
C TRP A 261 -2.34 9.38 -4.93
N SER A 262 -1.58 10.30 -5.49
CA SER A 262 -1.09 10.22 -6.86
C SER A 262 0.41 9.95 -6.82
N LEU A 263 0.84 8.86 -7.43
CA LEU A 263 2.23 8.44 -7.48
C LEU A 263 2.74 8.68 -8.90
N MET A 264 3.60 9.66 -9.07
CA MET A 264 4.21 9.98 -10.37
C MET A 264 5.64 9.48 -10.40
N GLY A 265 6.01 8.72 -11.42
CA GLY A 265 7.34 8.14 -11.49
C GLY A 265 7.67 7.47 -12.81
N THR A 266 8.85 6.85 -12.81
CA THR A 266 9.38 6.03 -13.88
C THR A 266 9.99 4.75 -13.31
N GLU A 267 10.31 3.78 -14.17
CA GLU A 267 11.05 2.60 -13.75
C GLU A 267 12.55 2.78 -14.02
N LEU A 268 13.38 2.47 -13.02
CA LEU A 268 14.85 2.43 -13.12
C LEU A 268 15.36 1.00 -13.01
N LYS A 269 16.51 0.70 -13.61
CA LYS A 269 17.22 -0.59 -13.46
C LYS A 269 18.01 -0.65 -12.16
N GLU A 270 18.50 0.48 -11.68
CA GLU A 270 19.25 0.65 -10.45
C GLU A 270 18.58 1.74 -9.59
N ALA A 271 18.62 1.56 -8.27
CA ALA A 271 18.04 2.54 -7.36
C ALA A 271 18.88 3.82 -7.33
N ASP A 272 18.23 4.97 -7.38
CA ASP A 272 18.87 6.28 -7.11
C ASP A 272 18.72 6.64 -5.62
N CYS A 273 19.71 6.27 -4.82
CA CYS A 273 19.76 6.56 -3.39
C CYS A 273 20.59 7.82 -3.09
N GLY A 274 20.81 8.69 -4.09
CA GLY A 274 21.62 9.89 -3.97
C GLY A 274 20.94 11.01 -3.15
N THR A 275 21.76 11.98 -2.74
CA THR A 275 21.32 13.11 -1.91
C THR A 275 20.26 13.97 -2.62
N GLU A 276 20.35 14.12 -3.94
CA GLU A 276 19.37 14.90 -4.72
C GLU A 276 18.00 14.23 -4.72
N ALA A 277 17.95 12.91 -4.93
CA ALA A 277 16.72 12.12 -4.86
C ALA A 277 16.08 12.21 -3.46
N MET A 278 16.89 12.13 -2.41
CA MET A 278 16.45 12.31 -1.02
C MET A 278 15.86 13.70 -0.78
N GLN A 279 16.58 14.76 -1.15
CA GLN A 279 16.14 16.16 -0.94
C GLN A 279 14.83 16.48 -1.68
N HIS A 280 14.61 15.86 -2.83
CA HIS A 280 13.37 15.98 -3.59
C HIS A 280 12.29 14.98 -3.16
N ASN A 281 12.55 14.20 -2.13
CA ASN A 281 11.64 13.20 -1.55
C ASN A 281 11.14 12.16 -2.58
N PHE A 282 12.07 11.64 -3.39
CA PHE A 282 11.82 10.50 -4.26
C PHE A 282 12.03 9.20 -3.51
N THR A 283 11.34 8.15 -3.94
CA THR A 283 11.44 6.79 -3.40
C THR A 283 11.79 5.79 -4.50
N ASN A 284 12.53 4.73 -4.14
CA ASN A 284 12.90 3.63 -5.01
C ASN A 284 12.20 2.35 -4.54
N GLU A 285 10.90 2.27 -4.74
CA GLU A 285 10.14 1.07 -4.36
C GLU A 285 10.38 -0.06 -5.36
N GLY A 286 10.46 -1.29 -4.87
CA GLY A 286 10.63 -2.46 -5.72
C GLY A 286 9.48 -2.64 -6.72
N GLY A 287 9.84 -2.99 -7.95
CA GLY A 287 8.93 -3.30 -9.03
C GLY A 287 9.11 -4.72 -9.56
N TYR A 288 8.38 -5.07 -10.61
CA TYR A 288 8.51 -6.34 -11.30
C TYR A 288 9.88 -6.46 -11.99
N ASN A 289 10.43 -7.66 -12.08
CA ASN A 289 11.76 -7.94 -12.65
C ASN A 289 12.91 -7.15 -12.00
N ARG A 290 12.87 -6.93 -10.70
CA ARG A 290 13.89 -6.19 -9.96
C ARG A 290 14.13 -4.76 -10.45
N LYS A 291 13.22 -4.19 -11.19
CA LYS A 291 13.24 -2.75 -11.46
C LYS A 291 12.80 -1.99 -10.22
N TYR A 292 13.18 -0.71 -10.17
CA TYR A 292 12.74 0.21 -9.14
C TYR A 292 11.70 1.16 -9.69
N ARG A 293 10.61 1.31 -8.98
CA ARG A 293 9.63 2.36 -9.21
C ARG A 293 10.16 3.63 -8.55
N PHE A 294 10.91 4.42 -9.33
CA PHE A 294 11.42 5.72 -8.89
C PHE A 294 10.31 6.73 -9.02
N LEU A 295 9.72 7.09 -7.90
CA LEU A 295 8.48 7.87 -7.88
C LEU A 295 8.44 8.88 -6.74
N LYS A 296 7.51 9.81 -6.86
CA LYS A 296 7.15 10.77 -5.83
C LYS A 296 5.66 10.66 -5.52
N ASN A 297 5.32 10.61 -4.23
CA ASN A 297 3.96 10.69 -3.75
C ASN A 297 3.46 12.13 -3.79
N ILE A 298 2.25 12.32 -4.31
CA ILE A 298 1.54 13.59 -4.41
C ILE A 298 0.19 13.42 -3.73
N MET A 299 -0.17 14.34 -2.84
CA MET A 299 -1.44 14.29 -2.09
C MET A 299 -2.69 14.64 -2.92
N GLY A 300 -2.68 14.45 -4.24
CA GLY A 300 -3.67 14.94 -5.19
C GLY A 300 -5.14 14.76 -4.83
N LEU A 301 -5.70 13.56 -5.06
CA LEU A 301 -7.15 13.36 -4.92
C LEU A 301 -7.64 13.38 -3.47
N TRP A 302 -6.78 13.12 -2.50
CA TRP A 302 -7.12 13.23 -1.09
C TRP A 302 -7.70 14.61 -0.72
N MET A 303 -7.09 15.69 -1.21
CA MET A 303 -7.56 17.05 -0.94
C MET A 303 -8.99 17.25 -1.46
N ILE A 304 -9.25 16.87 -2.71
CA ILE A 304 -10.57 17.01 -3.33
C ILE A 304 -11.62 16.10 -2.67
N GLN A 305 -11.23 14.88 -2.28
CA GLN A 305 -12.11 13.98 -1.53
C GLN A 305 -12.50 14.59 -0.17
N SER A 306 -11.53 15.17 0.55
CA SER A 306 -11.77 15.84 1.83
C SER A 306 -12.72 17.02 1.68
N VAL A 307 -12.47 17.91 0.73
CA VAL A 307 -13.36 19.05 0.41
C VAL A 307 -14.79 18.57 0.08
N ARG A 308 -14.91 17.47 -0.67
CA ARG A 308 -16.22 16.88 -1.00
C ARG A 308 -16.95 16.36 0.24
N HIS A 309 -16.23 15.67 1.14
CA HIS A 309 -16.81 15.17 2.40
C HIS A 309 -17.27 16.31 3.33
N GLU A 310 -16.55 17.41 3.38
CA GLU A 310 -16.92 18.59 4.19
C GLU A 310 -18.26 19.19 3.79
N VAL A 311 -18.67 19.01 2.55
CA VAL A 311 -20.01 19.42 2.06
C VAL A 311 -21.00 18.26 2.02
N ASN A 312 -20.78 17.20 2.81
CA ASN A 312 -21.60 15.99 2.91
C ASN A 312 -21.85 15.32 1.55
N ASP A 313 -20.82 15.25 0.72
CA ASP A 313 -20.85 14.63 -0.63
C ASP A 313 -21.98 15.19 -1.55
N LYS A 314 -22.37 16.44 -1.31
CA LYS A 314 -23.45 17.11 -2.05
C LYS A 314 -23.22 17.12 -3.56
N TYR A 315 -21.97 17.19 -4.00
CA TYR A 315 -21.60 17.25 -5.40
C TYR A 315 -20.93 15.95 -5.85
N SER A 316 -21.23 15.50 -7.04
CA SER A 316 -20.47 14.45 -7.72
C SER A 316 -19.09 14.94 -8.13
N PHE A 317 -18.17 14.03 -8.41
CA PHE A 317 -16.85 14.42 -8.94
C PHE A 317 -16.94 15.17 -10.27
N ALA A 318 -17.90 14.81 -11.13
CA ALA A 318 -18.12 15.49 -12.40
C ALA A 318 -18.54 16.96 -12.20
N GLU A 319 -19.42 17.24 -11.23
CA GLU A 319 -19.85 18.61 -10.90
C GLU A 319 -18.69 19.43 -10.32
N ILE A 320 -17.86 18.83 -9.44
CA ILE A 320 -16.66 19.49 -8.90
C ILE A 320 -15.67 19.84 -10.02
N CYS A 321 -15.43 18.91 -10.95
CA CYS A 321 -14.58 19.16 -12.11
C CYS A 321 -15.13 20.29 -13.00
N ALA A 322 -16.45 20.35 -13.21
CA ALA A 322 -17.08 21.43 -13.97
C ALA A 322 -16.89 22.81 -13.28
N MET A 323 -17.11 22.87 -11.97
CA MET A 323 -16.87 24.10 -11.19
C MET A 323 -15.40 24.53 -11.26
N ALA A 324 -14.45 23.60 -11.19
CA ALA A 324 -13.02 23.88 -11.31
C ALA A 324 -12.67 24.41 -12.72
N GLU A 325 -13.28 23.85 -13.77
CA GLU A 325 -13.05 24.36 -15.15
C GLU A 325 -13.60 25.77 -15.33
N GLU A 326 -14.75 26.10 -14.72
CA GLU A 326 -15.28 27.46 -14.71
C GLU A 326 -14.34 28.45 -13.96
N ALA A 327 -13.63 27.96 -12.94
CA ALA A 327 -12.68 28.75 -12.13
C ALA A 327 -11.21 28.60 -12.54
N LYS A 328 -10.92 28.02 -13.70
CA LYS A 328 -9.53 27.70 -14.14
C LYS A 328 -8.54 28.86 -14.15
N ASP A 329 -9.04 30.09 -14.29
CA ASP A 329 -8.22 31.32 -14.31
C ASP A 329 -7.93 31.86 -12.91
N PHE A 330 -8.37 31.16 -11.83
CA PHE A 330 -8.04 31.54 -10.47
C PHE A 330 -6.53 31.45 -10.24
N PRO A 331 -5.87 32.54 -9.76
CA PRO A 331 -4.41 32.67 -9.85
C PRO A 331 -3.64 31.85 -8.80
N SER A 332 -4.29 31.51 -7.67
CA SER A 332 -3.59 30.87 -6.56
C SER A 332 -3.31 29.39 -6.82
N ARG A 333 -2.19 28.92 -6.32
CA ARG A 333 -1.76 27.52 -6.41
C ARG A 333 -1.24 27.08 -5.05
N VAL A 334 -1.64 25.91 -4.60
CA VAL A 334 -1.13 25.29 -3.38
C VAL A 334 -0.09 24.23 -3.72
N ASN A 335 0.92 24.09 -2.85
CA ASN A 335 1.81 22.94 -2.92
C ASN A 335 1.09 21.76 -2.25
N ALA A 336 0.54 20.85 -3.05
CA ALA A 336 -0.18 19.68 -2.54
C ALA A 336 0.66 18.74 -1.65
N ASN A 337 1.99 18.91 -1.63
CA ASN A 337 2.89 18.14 -0.77
C ASN A 337 3.25 18.85 0.54
N ASP A 338 2.65 20.00 0.83
CA ASP A 338 2.84 20.67 2.12
C ASP A 338 2.19 19.84 3.23
N GLU A 339 2.89 19.67 4.35
CA GLU A 339 2.45 18.84 5.48
C GLU A 339 1.10 19.26 6.05
N CYS A 340 0.73 20.52 5.92
CA CYS A 340 -0.55 21.05 6.38
C CYS A 340 -1.75 20.32 5.73
N PHE A 341 -1.59 19.78 4.53
CA PHE A 341 -2.65 19.06 3.82
C PHE A 341 -2.71 17.56 4.13
N LEU A 342 -1.79 17.04 4.94
CA LEU A 342 -1.72 15.59 5.20
C LEU A 342 -2.95 15.07 5.95
N SER A 343 -3.43 15.79 6.95
CA SER A 343 -4.60 15.39 7.74
C SER A 343 -5.21 16.57 8.51
N PRO A 344 -5.60 17.68 7.84
CA PRO A 344 -6.24 18.80 8.52
C PRO A 344 -7.64 18.40 9.02
N GLU A 345 -8.13 19.08 10.04
CA GLU A 345 -9.51 18.92 10.51
C GLU A 345 -10.52 19.42 9.48
N ASN A 346 -10.16 20.47 8.73
CA ASN A 346 -10.94 21.04 7.66
C ASN A 346 -10.01 21.45 6.49
N MET A 347 -10.11 20.73 5.40
CA MET A 347 -9.25 20.94 4.22
C MET A 347 -9.54 22.28 3.54
N THR A 348 -10.81 22.67 3.46
CA THR A 348 -11.21 23.94 2.83
C THR A 348 -10.60 25.13 3.55
N GLU A 349 -10.65 25.16 4.87
CA GLU A 349 -10.03 26.25 5.65
C GLU A 349 -8.50 26.18 5.58
N GLU A 350 -7.90 24.98 5.59
CA GLU A 350 -6.46 24.83 5.45
C GLU A 350 -5.95 25.39 4.09
N VAL A 351 -6.68 25.13 3.00
CA VAL A 351 -6.37 25.72 1.69
C VAL A 351 -6.42 27.25 1.72
N LYS A 352 -7.44 27.81 2.38
CA LYS A 352 -7.56 29.28 2.55
C LYS A 352 -6.43 29.84 3.40
N ASP A 353 -6.07 29.17 4.50
CA ASP A 353 -4.98 29.59 5.38
C ASP A 353 -3.63 29.47 4.67
N TYR A 354 -3.43 28.42 3.87
CA TYR A 354 -2.26 28.32 3.00
C TYR A 354 -2.14 29.54 2.07
N CYS A 355 -3.22 29.91 1.39
CA CYS A 355 -3.22 31.09 0.51
C CYS A 355 -2.94 32.39 1.29
N ARG A 356 -3.51 32.57 2.50
CA ARG A 356 -3.25 33.73 3.37
C ARG A 356 -1.77 33.85 3.73
N ARG A 357 -1.17 32.77 4.26
CA ARG A 357 0.23 32.75 4.71
C ARG A 357 1.26 32.86 3.59
N THR A 358 0.88 32.46 2.38
CA THR A 358 1.74 32.59 1.19
C THR A 358 1.48 33.86 0.37
N GLY A 359 0.60 34.76 0.85
CA GLY A 359 0.29 36.03 0.19
C GLY A 359 -0.48 35.89 -1.12
N GLN A 360 -1.19 34.78 -1.31
CA GLN A 360 -1.99 34.50 -2.49
C GLN A 360 -3.45 34.94 -2.31
N LYS A 361 -4.17 35.09 -3.43
CA LYS A 361 -5.62 35.33 -3.39
C LYS A 361 -6.33 34.14 -2.74
N VAL A 362 -7.18 34.45 -1.75
CA VAL A 362 -7.95 33.43 -1.02
C VAL A 362 -9.19 33.02 -1.84
N PRO A 363 -9.47 31.72 -2.04
CA PRO A 363 -10.69 31.30 -2.69
C PRO A 363 -11.93 31.60 -1.85
N GLU A 364 -13.00 32.07 -2.50
CA GLU A 364 -14.26 32.46 -1.86
C GLU A 364 -15.40 31.52 -2.23
N THR A 365 -15.24 30.74 -3.30
CA THR A 365 -16.24 29.79 -3.82
C THR A 365 -15.70 28.38 -3.85
N MET A 366 -16.59 27.41 -4.09
CA MET A 366 -16.23 25.99 -4.19
C MET A 366 -15.42 25.67 -5.45
N GLY A 367 -15.64 26.39 -6.53
CA GLY A 367 -14.99 26.18 -7.84
C GLY A 367 -13.54 26.65 -7.96
#